data_136a418877c95ad7f4dbf1f2c9990510
#
_entry.id   136a418877c95ad7f4dbf1f2c9990510
#
_cell.length_a   1.000
_cell.length_b   1.000
_cell.length_c   1.000
_cell.angle_alpha   90.00
_cell.angle_beta   90.00
_cell.angle_gamma   90.00
#
_symmetry.space_group_name_H-M   'P 1'
#
loop_
_entity.id
_entity.type
_entity.pdbx_description
1 polymer ?
#
loop_
_entity_poly.entity_id
_entity_poly.type
_entity_poly.pdbx_seq_one_letter_code
_entity_poly.pdbx_strand_id
1 'polypeptide(L)'
;YYVFNGADEDATEYWEKMTQVRLEYFPNPGPAATAVRVKGMPYEGQLIQIEGVALRGDSRKKRERIMPEGSWDWSISVPLSQGWKIGDRVFVGGQISADKQGHSVGVGDLAEQTRNIYKFIGSVLHDAGASMDDIVRLKVCYKYDSKEQSGQNFCDKIIDLTHEFFEQPGPALTAFGVDLLYPGLDLEIDAMAIVGHKGRALKSRELGGRYQPDLFADGVGVADETYVAGQVALGSDNSILCKGDAYGQAVIVFKRLAKVLAYDQLSMDDIVKLNIFIVGDGVDVEEEFNAILLAWAESAPHAHPAMTPVRVHELPQPGLLVQADCVALK
;
A
#
# COMPACT_ATOMS: atom_id res chain seq x y z
N TYR A 1 -5.92 7.43 4.94
CA TYR A 1 -7.10 6.54 5.09
C TYR A 1 -8.21 7.33 5.75
N TYR A 2 -9.41 7.28 5.21
CA TYR A 2 -10.56 7.99 5.76
C TYR A 2 -11.85 7.14 5.64
N VAL A 3 -12.79 7.40 6.54
CA VAL A 3 -14.12 6.80 6.54
C VAL A 3 -15.12 7.83 6.04
N PHE A 4 -15.99 7.43 5.12
CA PHE A 4 -17.07 8.25 4.63
C PHE A 4 -18.41 7.52 4.84
N ASN A 5 -19.26 8.07 5.69
CA ASN A 5 -20.54 7.46 6.08
C ASN A 5 -21.70 7.97 5.23
N GLY A 6 -21.44 8.70 4.14
CA GLY A 6 -22.47 9.15 3.20
C GLY A 6 -23.04 8.01 2.38
N ALA A 7 -24.30 8.16 1.98
CA ALA A 7 -24.98 7.18 1.12
C ALA A 7 -24.51 7.24 -0.34
N ASP A 8 -23.83 8.33 -0.72
CA ASP A 8 -23.37 8.57 -2.08
C ASP A 8 -22.00 7.91 -2.30
N GLU A 9 -21.79 7.38 -3.50
CA GLU A 9 -20.48 6.89 -3.91
C GLU A 9 -19.47 8.02 -4.08
N ASP A 10 -19.94 9.26 -4.33
CA ASP A 10 -19.13 10.44 -4.54
C ASP A 10 -18.76 11.11 -3.20
N ALA A 11 -17.51 10.92 -2.80
CA ALA A 11 -16.93 11.54 -1.60
C ALA A 11 -16.20 12.88 -1.89
N THR A 12 -16.35 13.48 -3.08
CA THR A 12 -15.58 14.64 -3.52
C THR A 12 -15.71 15.82 -2.56
N GLU A 13 -16.93 16.20 -2.16
CA GLU A 13 -17.15 17.31 -1.20
C GLU A 13 -16.48 17.06 0.15
N TYR A 14 -16.55 15.83 0.64
CA TYR A 14 -15.91 15.43 1.89
C TYR A 14 -14.38 15.51 1.78
N TRP A 15 -13.84 15.03 0.66
CA TRP A 15 -12.41 15.09 0.38
C TRP A 15 -11.91 16.53 0.19
N GLU A 16 -12.71 17.41 -0.42
CA GLU A 16 -12.41 18.83 -0.51
C GLU A 16 -12.25 19.48 0.88
N LYS A 17 -13.16 19.20 1.81
CA LYS A 17 -13.07 19.70 3.20
C LYS A 17 -11.81 19.21 3.90
N MET A 18 -11.44 17.93 3.75
CA MET A 18 -10.18 17.41 4.30
C MET A 18 -8.96 18.09 3.66
N THR A 19 -9.02 18.40 2.36
CA THR A 19 -7.96 19.08 1.63
C THR A 19 -7.78 20.52 2.11
N GLN A 20 -8.85 21.25 2.44
CA GLN A 20 -8.76 22.58 3.04
C GLN A 20 -8.00 22.55 4.37
N VAL A 21 -8.30 21.60 5.25
CA VAL A 21 -7.55 21.43 6.50
C VAL A 21 -6.08 21.08 6.22
N ARG A 22 -5.81 20.23 5.23
CA ARG A 22 -4.42 19.88 4.85
C ARG A 22 -3.61 21.10 4.42
N LEU A 23 -4.23 22.09 3.72
CA LEU A 23 -3.55 23.30 3.29
C LEU A 23 -2.98 24.14 4.44
N GLU A 24 -3.56 24.06 5.63
CA GLU A 24 -3.06 24.74 6.82
C GLU A 24 -1.69 24.19 7.28
N TYR A 25 -1.44 22.89 7.02
CA TYR A 25 -0.23 22.18 7.47
C TYR A 25 0.79 21.98 6.35
N PHE A 26 0.33 21.80 5.13
CA PHE A 26 1.16 21.53 3.96
C PHE A 26 0.88 22.56 2.87
N PRO A 27 1.59 23.71 2.90
CA PRO A 27 1.45 24.72 1.84
C PRO A 27 1.93 24.16 0.49
N ASN A 28 1.55 24.82 -0.58
CA ASN A 28 2.01 24.46 -1.93
C ASN A 28 3.53 24.72 -2.09
N PRO A 29 4.32 23.73 -2.57
CA PRO A 29 3.93 22.40 -2.99
C PRO A 29 3.76 21.42 -1.82
N GLY A 30 2.67 20.65 -1.85
CA GLY A 30 2.40 19.62 -0.87
C GLY A 30 3.13 18.29 -1.12
N PRO A 31 3.00 17.32 -0.24
CA PRO A 31 3.64 16.00 -0.38
C PRO A 31 3.03 15.19 -1.54
N ALA A 32 3.76 14.17 -1.98
CA ALA A 32 3.15 13.03 -2.67
C ALA A 32 2.23 12.30 -1.67
N ALA A 33 1.02 11.97 -2.06
CA ALA A 33 0.04 11.38 -1.16
C ALA A 33 -0.86 10.39 -1.88
N THR A 34 -1.39 9.45 -1.09
CA THR A 34 -2.40 8.46 -1.45
C THR A 34 -3.55 8.65 -0.47
N ALA A 35 -4.77 8.77 -0.95
CA ALA A 35 -5.95 8.96 -0.11
C ALA A 35 -7.04 7.99 -0.52
N VAL A 36 -7.31 6.99 0.32
CA VAL A 36 -8.30 5.97 0.05
C VAL A 36 -9.36 5.90 1.13
N ARG A 37 -10.59 5.66 0.72
CA ARG A 37 -11.72 5.42 1.60
C ARG A 37 -11.70 3.97 2.06
N VAL A 38 -11.75 3.76 3.37
CA VAL A 38 -11.67 2.45 4.00
C VAL A 38 -12.96 2.11 4.75
N LYS A 39 -13.16 0.83 5.04
CA LYS A 39 -14.33 0.35 5.78
C LYS A 39 -14.45 0.95 7.18
N GLY A 40 -13.32 1.24 7.82
CA GLY A 40 -13.31 1.80 9.17
C GLY A 40 -11.91 1.96 9.75
N MET A 41 -11.88 2.38 11.00
CA MET A 41 -10.69 2.46 11.83
C MET A 41 -10.78 1.41 12.95
N PRO A 42 -9.67 1.13 13.66
CA PRO A 42 -9.65 0.13 14.73
C PRO A 42 -10.60 0.44 15.89
N TYR A 43 -10.82 1.73 16.16
CA TYR A 43 -11.69 2.18 17.26
C TYR A 43 -12.91 2.91 16.73
N GLU A 44 -14.03 2.73 17.41
CA GLU A 44 -15.29 3.38 17.06
C GLU A 44 -15.15 4.91 17.07
N GLY A 45 -15.80 5.58 16.14
CA GLY A 45 -15.82 7.05 16.02
C GLY A 45 -14.59 7.68 15.39
N GLN A 46 -13.53 6.93 15.12
CA GLN A 46 -12.40 7.42 14.34
C GLN A 46 -12.74 7.53 12.86
N LEU A 47 -12.52 8.69 12.25
CA LEU A 47 -12.88 8.97 10.86
C LEU A 47 -11.67 9.07 9.93
N ILE A 48 -10.48 9.33 10.47
CA ILE A 48 -9.28 9.53 9.65
C ILE A 48 -8.05 8.97 10.35
N GLN A 49 -7.16 8.39 9.58
CA GLN A 49 -5.81 8.02 9.99
C GLN A 49 -4.81 8.48 8.95
N ILE A 50 -3.77 9.15 9.39
CA ILE A 50 -2.72 9.69 8.53
C ILE A 50 -1.40 9.03 8.90
N GLU A 51 -0.72 8.47 7.91
CA GLU A 51 0.67 8.06 8.02
C GLU A 51 1.56 9.01 7.21
N GLY A 52 2.80 9.16 7.60
CA GLY A 52 3.74 10.00 6.89
C GLY A 52 5.17 9.48 6.99
N VAL A 53 5.92 9.69 5.93
CA VAL A 53 7.37 9.49 5.89
C VAL A 53 8.01 10.86 5.74
N ALA A 54 8.87 11.22 6.69
CA ALA A 54 9.62 12.45 6.65
C ALA A 54 11.12 12.15 6.62
N LEU A 55 11.81 12.73 5.66
CA LEU A 55 13.27 12.66 5.62
C LEU A 55 13.85 13.92 6.25
N ARG A 56 14.74 13.74 7.24
CA ARG A 56 15.43 14.88 7.87
C ARG A 56 16.18 15.66 6.81
N GLY A 57 15.91 16.98 6.77
CA GLY A 57 16.57 17.89 5.85
C GLY A 57 18.08 17.89 6.09
N ASP A 58 18.83 17.34 5.15
CA ASP A 58 20.23 17.60 4.97
C ASP A 58 20.36 18.56 3.80
N SER A 59 21.00 19.71 4.01
CA SER A 59 21.21 20.72 2.95
C SER A 59 21.95 20.15 1.72
N ARG A 60 22.61 19.02 1.88
CA ARG A 60 23.29 18.30 0.80
C ARG A 60 22.36 17.41 -0.03
N LYS A 61 21.17 17.08 0.46
CA LYS A 61 20.19 16.29 -0.28
C LYS A 61 19.24 17.22 -1.02
N LYS A 62 19.36 17.26 -2.34
CA LYS A 62 18.43 17.98 -3.20
C LYS A 62 17.02 17.38 -3.06
N ARG A 63 16.03 18.25 -2.95
CA ARG A 63 14.61 17.89 -2.97
C ARG A 63 14.01 18.38 -4.28
N GLU A 64 13.35 17.50 -5.00
CA GLU A 64 12.75 17.79 -6.31
C GLU A 64 11.30 17.34 -6.30
N ARG A 65 10.40 18.30 -6.57
CA ARG A 65 9.01 17.99 -6.86
C ARG A 65 8.90 17.45 -8.27
N ILE A 66 8.21 16.34 -8.43
CA ILE A 66 8.01 15.69 -9.74
C ILE A 66 6.55 15.87 -10.15
N MET A 67 6.37 16.49 -11.32
CA MET A 67 5.06 16.75 -11.95
C MET A 67 5.22 16.56 -13.46
N PRO A 68 5.20 15.32 -13.97
CA PRO A 68 5.46 15.02 -15.37
C PRO A 68 4.46 15.72 -16.30
N GLU A 69 4.94 16.24 -17.42
CA GLU A 69 4.08 16.79 -18.44
C GLU A 69 3.16 15.70 -19.00
N GLY A 70 1.87 15.99 -19.10
CA GLY A 70 0.89 15.03 -19.62
C GLY A 70 0.31 14.06 -18.61
N SER A 71 0.75 14.11 -17.34
CA SER A 71 0.09 13.38 -16.24
C SER A 71 -1.35 13.84 -16.04
N TRP A 72 -2.11 12.99 -15.36
CA TRP A 72 -3.43 13.36 -14.85
C TRP A 72 -3.32 14.47 -13.79
N ASP A 73 -4.40 15.19 -13.56
CA ASP A 73 -4.50 16.19 -12.49
C ASP A 73 -5.79 15.97 -11.71
N TRP A 74 -5.88 16.58 -10.55
CA TRP A 74 -7.08 16.50 -9.70
C TRP A 74 -8.18 17.40 -10.28
N SER A 75 -9.44 16.97 -10.12
CA SER A 75 -10.61 17.74 -10.50
C SER A 75 -10.76 19.07 -9.76
N ILE A 76 -10.07 19.20 -8.62
CA ILE A 76 -9.99 20.42 -7.80
C ILE A 76 -8.54 20.83 -7.59
N SER A 77 -8.32 22.12 -7.30
CA SER A 77 -6.98 22.61 -6.98
C SER A 77 -6.51 22.08 -5.63
N VAL A 78 -5.52 21.21 -5.63
CA VAL A 78 -4.92 20.64 -4.43
C VAL A 78 -3.41 20.84 -4.39
N PRO A 79 -2.80 21.01 -3.21
CA PRO A 79 -1.36 21.23 -3.09
C PRO A 79 -0.56 19.92 -3.13
N LEU A 80 -1.04 18.91 -3.83
CA LEU A 80 -0.38 17.62 -3.93
C LEU A 80 0.69 17.60 -5.02
N SER A 81 1.52 16.57 -5.00
CA SER A 81 2.55 16.32 -5.99
C SER A 81 2.42 14.90 -6.52
N GLN A 82 2.67 14.69 -7.80
CA GLN A 82 2.70 13.35 -8.41
C GLN A 82 3.84 12.52 -7.80
N GLY A 83 4.95 13.17 -7.51
CA GLY A 83 6.05 12.54 -6.79
C GLY A 83 7.01 13.54 -6.15
N TRP A 84 7.87 13.01 -5.28
CA TRP A 84 9.01 13.72 -4.72
C TRP A 84 10.25 12.87 -4.78
N LYS A 85 11.36 13.46 -5.23
CA LYS A 85 12.69 12.89 -5.09
C LYS A 85 13.45 13.60 -3.99
N ILE A 86 14.05 12.81 -3.08
CA ILE A 86 14.86 13.32 -1.98
C ILE A 86 16.13 12.47 -1.88
N GLY A 87 17.24 13.00 -2.41
CA GLY A 87 18.46 12.22 -2.58
C GLY A 87 18.24 11.13 -3.64
N ASP A 88 18.37 9.88 -3.24
CA ASP A 88 18.16 8.69 -4.07
C ASP A 88 16.73 8.10 -3.96
N ARG A 89 15.92 8.58 -3.03
CA ARG A 89 14.56 8.08 -2.81
C ARG A 89 13.53 8.84 -3.63
N VAL A 90 12.64 8.11 -4.29
CA VAL A 90 11.51 8.64 -5.04
C VAL A 90 10.21 8.12 -4.41
N PHE A 91 9.38 9.05 -3.96
CA PHE A 91 8.04 8.78 -3.46
C PHE A 91 7.05 9.14 -4.56
N VAL A 92 6.36 8.15 -5.09
CA VAL A 92 5.29 8.33 -6.08
C VAL A 92 3.96 8.33 -5.32
N GLY A 93 3.19 9.41 -5.43
CA GLY A 93 1.84 9.47 -4.88
C GLY A 93 0.91 8.47 -5.56
N GLY A 94 -0.25 8.22 -4.97
CA GLY A 94 -1.26 7.36 -5.55
C GLY A 94 -1.56 7.76 -6.99
N GLN A 95 -1.31 6.87 -7.92
CA GLN A 95 -1.60 7.05 -9.33
C GLN A 95 -2.93 6.38 -9.66
N ILE A 96 -3.77 7.10 -10.39
CA ILE A 96 -5.09 6.66 -10.84
C ILE A 96 -5.21 6.79 -12.36
N SER A 97 -6.13 6.06 -12.96
CA SER A 97 -6.43 6.21 -14.39
C SER A 97 -7.39 7.37 -14.62
N ALA A 98 -6.84 8.58 -14.72
CA ALA A 98 -7.61 9.80 -14.94
C ALA A 98 -6.98 10.68 -16.03
N ASP A 99 -7.76 11.62 -16.54
CA ASP A 99 -7.32 12.65 -17.47
C ASP A 99 -6.81 13.93 -16.75
N LYS A 100 -6.43 14.94 -17.53
CA LYS A 100 -5.95 16.22 -16.98
C LYS A 100 -7.04 17.04 -16.25
N GLN A 101 -8.29 16.65 -16.34
CA GLN A 101 -9.43 17.26 -15.68
C GLN A 101 -9.88 16.44 -14.45
N GLY A 102 -9.21 15.34 -14.15
CA GLY A 102 -9.54 14.44 -13.04
C GLY A 102 -10.69 13.47 -13.31
N HIS A 103 -11.11 13.33 -14.58
CA HIS A 103 -12.13 12.34 -14.92
C HIS A 103 -11.52 10.96 -15.11
N SER A 104 -12.20 9.94 -14.62
CA SER A 104 -11.76 8.54 -14.77
C SER A 104 -11.71 8.11 -16.23
N VAL A 105 -10.62 7.45 -16.63
CA VAL A 105 -10.37 6.93 -17.98
C VAL A 105 -10.34 5.39 -17.93
N GLY A 106 -10.91 4.74 -18.97
CA GLY A 106 -10.99 3.28 -19.02
C GLY A 106 -12.00 2.71 -18.01
N VAL A 107 -13.12 3.40 -17.79
CA VAL A 107 -14.17 2.96 -16.85
C VAL A 107 -14.69 1.58 -17.21
N GLY A 108 -14.59 0.64 -16.28
CA GLY A 108 -14.97 -0.77 -16.48
C GLY A 108 -13.93 -1.61 -17.24
N ASP A 109 -12.81 -1.03 -17.64
CA ASP A 109 -11.66 -1.75 -18.21
C ASP A 109 -10.46 -1.70 -17.26
N LEU A 110 -10.40 -2.68 -16.37
CA LEU A 110 -9.33 -2.83 -15.38
C LEU A 110 -7.93 -2.91 -16.04
N ALA A 111 -7.83 -3.55 -17.21
CA ALA A 111 -6.56 -3.69 -17.89
C ALA A 111 -6.06 -2.34 -18.45
N GLU A 112 -6.95 -1.56 -19.04
CA GLU A 112 -6.63 -0.20 -19.47
C GLU A 112 -6.22 0.66 -18.28
N GLN A 113 -7.00 0.67 -17.20
CA GLN A 113 -6.67 1.46 -16.00
C GLN A 113 -5.31 1.06 -15.41
N THR A 114 -5.03 -0.23 -15.29
CA THR A 114 -3.75 -0.73 -14.76
C THR A 114 -2.57 -0.24 -15.62
N ARG A 115 -2.67 -0.32 -16.96
CA ARG A 115 -1.62 0.14 -17.86
C ARG A 115 -1.41 1.66 -17.80
N ASN A 116 -2.51 2.44 -17.70
CA ASN A 116 -2.43 3.89 -17.54
C ASN A 116 -1.72 4.27 -16.25
N ILE A 117 -2.03 3.61 -15.14
CA ILE A 117 -1.40 3.84 -13.84
C ILE A 117 0.10 3.53 -13.90
N TYR A 118 0.52 2.37 -14.43
CA TYR A 118 1.95 2.06 -14.55
C TYR A 118 2.69 3.01 -15.50
N LYS A 119 2.02 3.50 -16.54
CA LYS A 119 2.57 4.55 -17.41
C LYS A 119 2.81 5.85 -16.65
N PHE A 120 1.88 6.26 -15.78
CA PHE A 120 2.05 7.46 -14.96
C PHE A 120 3.14 7.27 -13.90
N ILE A 121 3.21 6.11 -13.24
CA ILE A 121 4.31 5.76 -12.33
C ILE A 121 5.65 5.86 -13.10
N GLY A 122 5.75 5.25 -14.27
CA GLY A 122 6.93 5.30 -15.13
C GLY A 122 7.32 6.73 -15.52
N SER A 123 6.35 7.62 -15.79
CA SER A 123 6.62 9.02 -16.09
C SER A 123 7.20 9.78 -14.87
N VAL A 124 6.64 9.55 -13.68
CA VAL A 124 7.17 10.15 -12.43
C VAL A 124 8.60 9.66 -12.16
N LEU A 125 8.85 8.37 -12.33
CA LEU A 125 10.18 7.77 -12.14
C LEU A 125 11.18 8.31 -13.17
N HIS A 126 10.81 8.38 -14.45
CA HIS A 126 11.64 8.93 -15.51
C HIS A 126 12.10 10.35 -15.20
N ASP A 127 11.17 11.24 -14.83
CA ASP A 127 11.49 12.63 -14.48
C ASP A 127 12.34 12.74 -13.21
N ALA A 128 12.23 11.74 -12.32
CA ALA A 128 13.11 11.60 -11.16
C ALA A 128 14.50 11.01 -11.51
N GLY A 129 14.73 10.58 -12.74
CA GLY A 129 15.95 9.87 -13.15
C GLY A 129 16.01 8.45 -12.59
N ALA A 130 14.87 7.80 -12.44
CA ALA A 130 14.69 6.42 -12.00
C ALA A 130 13.98 5.61 -13.09
N SER A 131 13.87 4.31 -12.87
CA SER A 131 13.14 3.36 -13.73
C SER A 131 12.19 2.48 -12.92
N MET A 132 11.38 1.68 -13.59
CA MET A 132 10.52 0.69 -12.95
C MET A 132 11.32 -0.32 -12.10
N ASP A 133 12.54 -0.65 -12.52
CA ASP A 133 13.44 -1.57 -11.81
C ASP A 133 13.97 -1.02 -10.48
N ASP A 134 13.87 0.29 -10.28
CA ASP A 134 14.25 0.96 -9.03
C ASP A 134 13.14 0.89 -7.96
N ILE A 135 11.94 0.40 -8.31
CA ILE A 135 10.83 0.28 -7.36
C ILE A 135 11.15 -0.80 -6.32
N VAL A 136 11.07 -0.43 -5.05
CA VAL A 136 11.26 -1.34 -3.91
C VAL A 136 9.93 -1.80 -3.31
N ARG A 137 8.89 -0.97 -3.40
CA ARG A 137 7.57 -1.27 -2.86
C ARG A 137 6.45 -0.71 -3.74
N LEU A 138 5.39 -1.53 -3.88
CA LEU A 138 4.09 -1.13 -4.44
C LEU A 138 3.00 -1.35 -3.40
N LYS A 139 2.07 -0.40 -3.31
CA LYS A 139 0.82 -0.55 -2.59
C LYS A 139 -0.34 -0.40 -3.59
N VAL A 140 -1.14 -1.45 -3.72
CA VAL A 140 -2.25 -1.55 -4.65
C VAL A 140 -3.56 -1.49 -3.87
N CYS A 141 -4.27 -0.37 -4.00
CA CYS A 141 -5.60 -0.17 -3.47
C CYS A 141 -6.61 -0.44 -4.59
N TYR A 142 -7.29 -1.57 -4.54
CA TYR A 142 -8.26 -1.94 -5.58
C TYR A 142 -9.69 -1.71 -5.10
N LYS A 143 -10.59 -1.44 -6.04
CA LYS A 143 -11.99 -1.22 -5.75
C LYS A 143 -12.62 -2.48 -5.19
N TYR A 144 -13.27 -2.36 -4.03
CA TYR A 144 -14.11 -3.40 -3.48
C TYR A 144 -15.40 -3.54 -4.32
N ASP A 145 -15.70 -4.76 -4.73
CA ASP A 145 -17.00 -5.13 -5.29
C ASP A 145 -17.61 -6.21 -4.39
N SER A 146 -18.78 -5.95 -3.81
CA SER A 146 -19.49 -6.85 -2.90
C SER A 146 -19.90 -8.22 -3.50
N LYS A 147 -19.56 -8.48 -4.75
CA LYS A 147 -19.79 -9.78 -5.38
C LYS A 147 -18.80 -10.82 -4.87
N GLU A 148 -19.30 -12.04 -4.65
CA GLU A 148 -18.48 -13.17 -4.23
C GLU A 148 -17.22 -13.34 -5.12
N GLN A 149 -16.06 -13.47 -4.47
CA GLN A 149 -14.74 -13.67 -5.09
C GLN A 149 -14.20 -12.49 -5.93
N SER A 150 -14.78 -11.29 -5.79
CA SER A 150 -14.33 -10.13 -6.56
C SER A 150 -12.86 -9.82 -6.31
N GLY A 151 -12.42 -9.75 -5.05
CA GLY A 151 -11.06 -9.44 -4.67
C GLY A 151 -10.04 -10.44 -5.20
N GLN A 152 -10.37 -11.73 -5.19
CA GLN A 152 -9.51 -12.76 -5.74
C GLN A 152 -9.30 -12.58 -7.25
N ASN A 153 -10.38 -12.53 -8.00
CA ASN A 153 -10.31 -12.38 -9.45
C ASN A 153 -9.68 -11.06 -9.86
N PHE A 154 -9.94 -10.02 -9.09
CA PHE A 154 -9.40 -8.69 -9.32
C PHE A 154 -7.89 -8.66 -9.10
N CYS A 155 -7.42 -9.18 -7.95
CA CYS A 155 -6.00 -9.27 -7.64
C CYS A 155 -5.24 -10.13 -8.65
N ASP A 156 -5.79 -11.27 -9.07
CA ASP A 156 -5.15 -12.13 -10.07
C ASP A 156 -4.94 -11.38 -11.38
N LYS A 157 -5.94 -10.63 -11.85
CA LYS A 157 -5.81 -9.83 -13.07
C LYS A 157 -4.79 -8.71 -12.94
N ILE A 158 -4.78 -7.97 -11.80
CA ILE A 158 -3.80 -6.91 -11.57
C ILE A 158 -2.40 -7.50 -11.54
N ILE A 159 -2.21 -8.62 -10.86
CA ILE A 159 -0.94 -9.31 -10.76
C ILE A 159 -0.45 -9.73 -12.15
N ASP A 160 -1.31 -10.37 -12.94
CA ASP A 160 -0.98 -10.77 -14.31
C ASP A 160 -0.56 -9.57 -15.18
N LEU A 161 -1.30 -8.45 -15.09
CA LEU A 161 -0.96 -7.22 -15.81
C LEU A 161 0.33 -6.56 -15.31
N THR A 162 0.63 -6.67 -14.03
CA THR A 162 1.86 -6.12 -13.44
C THR A 162 3.11 -6.78 -14.03
N HIS A 163 3.00 -8.03 -14.52
CA HIS A 163 4.10 -8.70 -15.23
C HIS A 163 4.52 -8.03 -16.52
N GLU A 164 3.63 -7.27 -17.14
CA GLU A 164 3.99 -6.51 -18.34
C GLU A 164 5.04 -5.41 -18.06
N PHE A 165 5.22 -5.05 -16.77
CA PHE A 165 6.02 -3.88 -16.35
C PHE A 165 7.26 -4.21 -15.53
N PHE A 166 7.36 -5.42 -14.99
CA PHE A 166 8.46 -5.80 -14.12
C PHE A 166 9.15 -7.07 -14.59
N GLU A 167 10.48 -7.04 -14.60
CA GLU A 167 11.26 -8.28 -14.63
C GLU A 167 11.10 -9.02 -13.28
N GLN A 168 11.17 -10.33 -13.33
CA GLN A 168 10.98 -11.16 -12.14
C GLN A 168 12.26 -11.30 -11.32
N PRO A 169 12.18 -11.23 -9.99
CA PRO A 169 10.99 -10.91 -9.18
C PRO A 169 10.71 -9.42 -9.14
N GLY A 170 9.46 -9.05 -9.22
CA GLY A 170 8.99 -7.68 -9.02
C GLY A 170 9.20 -7.20 -7.56
N PRO A 171 8.84 -5.93 -7.27
CA PRO A 171 9.02 -5.31 -5.96
C PRO A 171 8.18 -5.97 -4.86
N ALA A 172 8.39 -5.55 -3.60
CA ALA A 172 7.51 -5.92 -2.50
C ALA A 172 6.12 -5.31 -2.72
N LEU A 173 5.08 -6.15 -2.80
CA LEU A 173 3.72 -5.74 -3.11
C LEU A 173 2.78 -5.97 -1.93
N THR A 174 1.93 -4.98 -1.64
CA THR A 174 0.81 -5.06 -0.70
C THR A 174 -0.46 -4.66 -1.43
N ALA A 175 -1.51 -5.49 -1.37
CA ALA A 175 -2.79 -5.21 -2.03
C ALA A 175 -3.97 -5.41 -1.08
N PHE A 176 -4.97 -4.53 -1.15
CA PHE A 176 -6.19 -4.62 -0.34
C PHE A 176 -7.36 -3.87 -0.97
N GLY A 177 -8.58 -4.30 -0.65
CA GLY A 177 -9.81 -3.75 -1.19
C GLY A 177 -10.33 -2.55 -0.41
N VAL A 178 -10.62 -1.47 -1.12
CA VAL A 178 -11.08 -0.17 -0.60
C VAL A 178 -12.18 0.40 -1.48
N ASP A 179 -12.73 1.54 -1.07
CA ASP A 179 -13.45 2.43 -1.99
C ASP A 179 -12.48 3.52 -2.50
N LEU A 180 -12.59 3.86 -3.76
CA LEU A 180 -11.74 4.87 -4.40
C LEU A 180 -12.42 6.24 -4.40
N LEU A 181 -11.61 7.28 -4.57
CA LEU A 181 -12.07 8.66 -4.43
C LEU A 181 -13.07 9.06 -5.54
N TYR A 182 -12.75 8.71 -6.78
CA TYR A 182 -13.58 9.11 -7.93
C TYR A 182 -14.40 7.94 -8.47
N PRO A 183 -15.65 8.20 -8.87
CA PRO A 183 -16.46 7.20 -9.57
C PRO A 183 -15.77 6.69 -10.83
N GLY A 184 -15.88 5.40 -11.09
CA GLY A 184 -15.32 4.75 -12.28
C GLY A 184 -13.85 4.36 -12.18
N LEU A 185 -13.17 4.61 -11.07
CA LEU A 185 -11.84 4.06 -10.79
C LEU A 185 -11.97 2.61 -10.28
N ASP A 186 -11.07 1.76 -10.74
CA ASP A 186 -10.97 0.37 -10.30
C ASP A 186 -9.75 0.13 -9.40
N LEU A 187 -8.71 0.99 -9.48
CA LEU A 187 -7.53 0.88 -8.61
C LEU A 187 -6.77 2.20 -8.50
N GLU A 188 -5.98 2.30 -7.44
CA GLU A 188 -4.97 3.33 -7.17
C GLU A 188 -3.69 2.65 -6.72
N ILE A 189 -2.53 3.04 -7.26
CA ILE A 189 -1.24 2.44 -6.91
C ILE A 189 -0.27 3.53 -6.48
N ASP A 190 0.32 3.39 -5.29
CA ASP A 190 1.51 4.16 -4.91
C ASP A 190 2.78 3.31 -5.01
N ALA A 191 3.90 3.99 -5.21
CA ALA A 191 5.19 3.34 -5.33
C ALA A 191 6.28 4.09 -4.56
N MET A 192 7.26 3.33 -4.10
CA MET A 192 8.51 3.88 -3.62
C MET A 192 9.66 3.26 -4.39
N ALA A 193 10.58 4.12 -4.85
CA ALA A 193 11.77 3.69 -5.58
C ALA A 193 13.05 4.28 -4.97
N ILE A 194 14.18 3.61 -5.22
CA ILE A 194 15.51 4.06 -4.82
C ILE A 194 16.41 4.03 -6.05
N VAL A 195 16.80 5.21 -6.52
CA VAL A 195 17.49 5.41 -7.80
C VAL A 195 18.81 4.65 -7.87
N GLY A 196 18.97 3.86 -8.93
CA GLY A 196 20.22 3.14 -9.25
C GLY A 196 20.58 2.03 -8.26
N HIS A 197 19.63 1.67 -7.36
CA HIS A 197 19.87 0.54 -6.51
C HIS A 197 19.52 -0.77 -7.24
N LYS A 198 20.37 -1.74 -7.04
CA LYS A 198 20.04 -3.12 -7.39
C LYS A 198 19.53 -3.81 -6.13
N GLY A 199 18.23 -3.61 -5.83
CA GLY A 199 17.60 -4.22 -4.68
C GLY A 199 17.75 -5.73 -4.68
N ARG A 200 18.04 -6.29 -3.52
CA ARG A 200 18.06 -7.73 -3.32
C ARG A 200 16.65 -8.20 -3.00
N ALA A 201 16.05 -8.92 -3.92
CA ALA A 201 14.78 -9.58 -3.66
C ALA A 201 14.95 -10.65 -2.58
N LEU A 202 14.16 -10.55 -1.52
CA LEU A 202 14.05 -11.53 -0.46
C LEU A 202 12.90 -12.47 -0.82
N LYS A 203 13.21 -13.75 -1.01
CA LYS A 203 12.22 -14.77 -1.36
C LYS A 203 12.29 -15.91 -0.38
N SER A 204 11.15 -16.30 0.15
CA SER A 204 11.00 -17.51 0.93
C SER A 204 10.19 -18.54 0.16
N ARG A 205 10.83 -19.56 -0.36
CA ARG A 205 10.16 -20.71 -0.99
C ARG A 205 9.26 -21.50 -0.01
N GLU A 206 9.40 -21.24 1.27
CA GLU A 206 8.63 -21.93 2.33
C GLU A 206 7.41 -21.15 2.81
N LEU A 207 7.33 -19.86 2.47
CA LEU A 207 6.16 -19.07 2.75
C LEU A 207 5.20 -19.29 1.58
N GLY A 208 4.24 -20.17 1.73
CA GLY A 208 3.12 -20.28 0.80
C GLY A 208 2.54 -18.85 0.57
N GLY A 209 2.18 -18.53 -0.62
CA GLY A 209 1.61 -17.23 -0.95
C GLY A 209 0.82 -17.31 -2.23
N ARG A 210 -0.28 -16.55 -2.30
CA ARG A 210 -1.14 -16.50 -3.47
C ARG A 210 -0.43 -15.89 -4.68
N TYR A 211 0.43 -14.92 -4.42
CA TYR A 211 1.30 -14.37 -5.44
C TYR A 211 2.33 -15.44 -5.78
N GLN A 212 2.29 -15.96 -6.99
CA GLN A 212 3.22 -17.02 -7.41
C GLN A 212 4.62 -16.65 -6.95
N PRO A 213 5.36 -17.55 -6.28
CA PRO A 213 6.62 -17.20 -5.59
C PRO A 213 7.67 -16.57 -6.48
N ASP A 214 7.47 -16.63 -7.80
CA ASP A 214 8.39 -16.09 -8.78
C ASP A 214 8.04 -14.68 -9.28
N LEU A 215 6.84 -14.17 -8.97
CA LEU A 215 6.36 -12.92 -9.52
C LEU A 215 6.75 -11.68 -8.71
N PHE A 216 6.58 -11.73 -7.40
CA PHE A 216 6.91 -10.65 -6.47
C PHE A 216 7.85 -11.15 -5.39
N ALA A 217 8.66 -10.24 -4.88
CA ALA A 217 9.49 -10.53 -3.72
C ALA A 217 8.63 -10.53 -2.45
N ASP A 218 8.93 -11.42 -1.49
CA ASP A 218 8.40 -11.33 -0.13
C ASP A 218 8.89 -10.06 0.59
N GLY A 219 10.03 -9.55 0.16
CA GLY A 219 10.59 -8.27 0.57
C GLY A 219 11.74 -7.86 -0.36
N VAL A 220 12.16 -6.60 -0.25
CA VAL A 220 13.30 -6.03 -0.97
C VAL A 220 14.24 -5.37 0.02
N GLY A 221 15.46 -5.87 0.11
CA GLY A 221 16.54 -5.27 0.90
C GLY A 221 17.41 -4.36 0.05
N VAL A 222 17.61 -3.12 0.50
CA VAL A 222 18.44 -2.12 -0.18
C VAL A 222 19.19 -1.26 0.83
N ALA A 223 20.51 -1.23 0.73
CA ALA A 223 21.37 -0.56 1.70
C ALA A 223 21.01 -0.96 3.15
N ASP A 224 20.55 -0.01 3.96
CA ASP A 224 20.18 -0.22 5.36
C ASP A 224 18.66 -0.42 5.55
N GLU A 225 17.89 -0.49 4.47
CA GLU A 225 16.43 -0.56 4.49
C GLU A 225 15.92 -1.89 3.95
N THR A 226 14.89 -2.45 4.58
CA THR A 226 14.17 -3.63 4.10
C THR A 226 12.67 -3.35 4.06
N TYR A 227 12.09 -3.53 2.88
CA TYR A 227 10.66 -3.37 2.60
C TYR A 227 10.04 -4.76 2.49
N VAL A 228 9.18 -5.12 3.43
CA VAL A 228 8.50 -6.42 3.43
C VAL A 228 7.11 -6.27 2.80
N ALA A 229 6.80 -7.13 1.84
CA ALA A 229 5.50 -7.19 1.19
C ALA A 229 4.37 -7.57 2.15
N GLY A 230 3.13 -7.33 1.77
CA GLY A 230 1.95 -7.72 2.54
C GLY A 230 1.92 -9.21 2.83
N GLN A 231 2.18 -9.60 4.08
CA GLN A 231 2.12 -10.98 4.53
C GLN A 231 0.71 -11.34 4.99
N VAL A 232 0.27 -12.56 4.67
CA VAL A 232 -1.06 -13.09 4.98
C VAL A 232 -0.97 -14.52 5.50
N ALA A 233 -2.01 -15.01 6.19
CA ALA A 233 -2.04 -16.34 6.79
C ALA A 233 -2.46 -17.43 5.78
N LEU A 234 -1.57 -17.75 4.82
CA LEU A 234 -1.77 -18.80 3.82
C LEU A 234 -0.81 -19.96 4.03
N GLY A 235 -1.27 -21.19 3.81
CA GLY A 235 -0.44 -22.37 3.70
C GLY A 235 0.33 -22.42 2.37
N SER A 236 1.26 -23.36 2.24
CA SER A 236 2.00 -23.58 0.99
C SER A 236 1.12 -24.04 -0.18
N ASP A 237 -0.05 -24.55 0.12
CA ASP A 237 -1.10 -24.96 -0.82
C ASP A 237 -2.13 -23.83 -1.09
N ASN A 238 -1.86 -22.61 -0.65
CA ASN A 238 -2.77 -21.45 -0.66
C ASN A 238 -4.04 -21.63 0.19
N SER A 239 -4.10 -22.63 1.08
CA SER A 239 -5.19 -22.74 2.04
C SER A 239 -5.10 -21.65 3.10
N ILE A 240 -6.26 -21.14 3.57
CA ILE A 240 -6.29 -20.17 4.64
C ILE A 240 -6.03 -20.87 5.97
N LEU A 241 -5.00 -20.45 6.65
CA LEU A 241 -4.66 -20.91 7.99
C LEU A 241 -5.44 -20.14 9.06
N CYS A 242 -5.81 -20.78 10.16
CA CYS A 242 -6.59 -20.19 11.26
C CYS A 242 -7.85 -19.46 10.75
N LYS A 243 -8.64 -20.11 9.89
CA LYS A 243 -9.86 -19.52 9.31
C LYS A 243 -10.83 -19.07 10.41
N GLY A 244 -11.26 -17.81 10.37
CA GLY A 244 -12.17 -17.22 11.35
C GLY A 244 -11.54 -16.81 12.67
N ASP A 245 -10.20 -16.90 12.80
CA ASP A 245 -9.45 -16.56 14.00
C ASP A 245 -8.42 -15.46 13.68
N ALA A 246 -8.75 -14.22 14.01
CA ALA A 246 -7.91 -13.05 13.75
C ALA A 246 -6.58 -13.11 14.53
N TYR A 247 -6.60 -13.58 15.79
CA TYR A 247 -5.39 -13.78 16.57
C TYR A 247 -4.46 -14.81 15.94
N GLY A 248 -4.99 -16.00 15.61
CA GLY A 248 -4.22 -17.05 14.97
C GLY A 248 -3.63 -16.63 13.63
N GLN A 249 -4.41 -15.89 12.80
CA GLN A 249 -3.90 -15.33 11.55
C GLN A 249 -2.80 -14.30 11.81
N ALA A 250 -2.96 -13.40 12.78
CA ALA A 250 -1.95 -12.40 13.13
C ALA A 250 -0.64 -13.04 13.58
N VAL A 251 -0.69 -14.08 14.42
CA VAL A 251 0.51 -14.85 14.84
C VAL A 251 1.26 -15.42 13.63
N ILE A 252 0.54 -15.94 12.63
CA ILE A 252 1.15 -16.45 11.40
C ILE A 252 1.77 -15.32 10.59
N VAL A 253 1.04 -14.22 10.41
CA VAL A 253 1.51 -13.03 9.68
C VAL A 253 2.80 -12.49 10.28
N PHE A 254 2.86 -12.30 11.60
CA PHE A 254 4.06 -11.79 12.28
C PHE A 254 5.24 -12.76 12.21
N LYS A 255 5.01 -14.08 12.30
CA LYS A 255 6.05 -15.09 12.05
C LYS A 255 6.59 -15.01 10.62
N ARG A 256 5.75 -14.69 9.63
CA ARG A 256 6.16 -14.52 8.24
C ARG A 256 7.00 -13.25 8.07
N LEU A 257 6.60 -12.12 8.67
CA LEU A 257 7.41 -10.91 8.71
C LEU A 257 8.81 -11.21 9.29
N ALA A 258 8.87 -11.83 10.46
CA ALA A 258 10.13 -12.21 11.09
C ALA A 258 11.01 -13.09 10.18
N LYS A 259 10.40 -14.03 9.45
CA LYS A 259 11.13 -14.90 8.53
C LYS A 259 11.70 -14.12 7.33
N VAL A 260 10.93 -13.22 6.73
CA VAL A 260 11.43 -12.38 5.63
C VAL A 260 12.56 -11.48 6.10
N LEU A 261 12.42 -10.82 7.25
CA LEU A 261 13.45 -9.97 7.85
C LEU A 261 14.75 -10.75 8.11
N ALA A 262 14.66 -11.99 8.59
CA ALA A 262 15.83 -12.83 8.85
C ALA A 262 16.68 -13.10 7.60
N TYR A 263 16.11 -13.09 6.38
CA TYR A 263 16.89 -13.18 5.14
C TYR A 263 17.79 -11.97 4.91
N ASP A 264 17.47 -10.84 5.52
CA ASP A 264 18.30 -9.63 5.50
C ASP A 264 19.05 -9.38 6.83
N GLN A 265 19.13 -10.40 7.68
CA GLN A 265 19.79 -10.37 8.98
C GLN A 265 19.16 -9.36 9.95
N LEU A 266 17.87 -9.10 9.79
CA LEU A 266 17.06 -8.24 10.64
C LEU A 266 16.10 -9.06 11.49
N SER A 267 15.60 -8.45 12.55
CA SER A 267 14.61 -9.01 13.48
C SER A 267 13.35 -8.14 13.50
N MET A 268 12.37 -8.54 14.27
CA MET A 268 11.15 -7.75 14.51
C MET A 268 11.45 -6.43 15.23
N ASP A 269 12.53 -6.36 16.02
CA ASP A 269 12.93 -5.14 16.76
C ASP A 269 13.49 -4.05 15.83
N ASP A 270 13.87 -4.41 14.61
CA ASP A 270 14.37 -3.47 13.60
C ASP A 270 13.24 -2.82 12.79
N ILE A 271 11.99 -3.22 13.00
CA ILE A 271 10.83 -2.64 12.32
C ILE A 271 10.59 -1.22 12.83
N VAL A 272 10.61 -0.25 11.90
CA VAL A 272 10.33 1.16 12.20
C VAL A 272 8.93 1.59 11.77
N LYS A 273 8.34 0.89 10.81
CA LYS A 273 6.98 1.11 10.31
C LYS A 273 6.26 -0.21 10.10
N LEU A 274 5.03 -0.30 10.62
CA LEU A 274 4.15 -1.47 10.47
C LEU A 274 2.77 -1.02 10.03
N ASN A 275 2.29 -1.52 8.89
CA ASN A 275 0.92 -1.37 8.45
C ASN A 275 0.16 -2.66 8.72
N ILE A 276 -1.06 -2.55 9.22
CA ILE A 276 -1.95 -3.69 9.48
C ILE A 276 -3.29 -3.43 8.81
N PHE A 277 -3.68 -4.31 7.89
CA PHE A 277 -4.95 -4.28 7.20
C PHE A 277 -5.85 -5.37 7.75
N ILE A 278 -7.05 -4.99 8.22
CA ILE A 278 -7.96 -5.85 8.97
C ILE A 278 -9.27 -5.98 8.21
N VAL A 279 -9.75 -7.20 8.01
CA VAL A 279 -11.10 -7.49 7.50
C VAL A 279 -11.93 -8.03 8.65
N GLY A 280 -12.82 -7.20 9.17
CA GLY A 280 -13.75 -7.60 10.24
C GLY A 280 -15.19 -7.27 9.88
N ASP A 281 -16.12 -8.09 10.33
CA ASP A 281 -17.56 -7.94 10.01
C ASP A 281 -18.29 -6.95 10.91
N GLY A 282 -17.60 -6.31 11.83
CA GLY A 282 -18.08 -5.11 12.49
C GLY A 282 -18.95 -5.27 13.74
N VAL A 283 -19.07 -6.46 14.32
CA VAL A 283 -19.80 -6.63 15.59
C VAL A 283 -18.89 -6.35 16.79
N ASP A 284 -17.60 -6.63 16.69
CA ASP A 284 -16.61 -6.34 17.74
C ASP A 284 -15.20 -6.10 17.18
N VAL A 285 -15.08 -5.00 16.45
CA VAL A 285 -13.84 -4.61 15.77
C VAL A 285 -12.71 -4.34 16.74
N GLU A 286 -13.06 -3.75 17.88
CA GLU A 286 -12.09 -3.40 18.90
C GLU A 286 -11.52 -4.67 19.56
N GLU A 287 -12.34 -5.70 19.78
CA GLU A 287 -11.89 -7.00 20.28
C GLU A 287 -10.95 -7.70 19.27
N GLU A 288 -11.32 -7.72 17.99
CA GLU A 288 -10.47 -8.27 16.93
C GLU A 288 -9.12 -7.53 16.86
N PHE A 289 -9.14 -6.21 16.93
CA PHE A 289 -7.91 -5.43 16.91
C PHE A 289 -7.06 -5.67 18.15
N ASN A 290 -7.67 -5.75 19.34
CA ASN A 290 -6.96 -6.09 20.58
C ASN A 290 -6.34 -7.48 20.53
N ALA A 291 -6.99 -8.45 19.90
CA ALA A 291 -6.43 -9.78 19.68
C ALA A 291 -5.19 -9.73 18.75
N ILE A 292 -5.23 -8.91 17.70
CA ILE A 292 -4.08 -8.68 16.81
C ILE A 292 -2.93 -7.98 17.57
N LEU A 293 -3.22 -7.00 18.42
CA LEU A 293 -2.22 -6.33 19.24
C LEU A 293 -1.58 -7.27 20.26
N LEU A 294 -2.35 -8.20 20.83
CA LEU A 294 -1.82 -9.24 21.70
C LEU A 294 -0.83 -10.13 20.94
N ALA A 295 -1.20 -10.60 19.76
CA ALA A 295 -0.30 -11.40 18.91
C ALA A 295 0.98 -10.62 18.54
N TRP A 296 0.89 -9.31 18.31
CA TRP A 296 2.06 -8.44 18.10
C TRP A 296 2.95 -8.39 19.34
N ALA A 297 2.37 -8.08 20.50
CA ALA A 297 3.12 -7.96 21.76
C ALA A 297 3.87 -9.25 22.13
N GLU A 298 3.28 -10.41 21.82
CA GLU A 298 3.94 -11.72 22.03
C GLU A 298 5.04 -12.00 20.99
N SER A 299 4.86 -11.55 19.74
CA SER A 299 5.80 -11.78 18.65
C SER A 299 6.99 -10.81 18.66
N ALA A 300 6.81 -9.62 19.18
CA ALA A 300 7.78 -8.51 19.12
C ALA A 300 7.73 -7.65 20.40
N PRO A 301 8.05 -8.21 21.59
CA PRO A 301 7.85 -7.54 22.87
C PRO A 301 8.72 -6.29 23.07
N HIS A 302 9.76 -6.11 22.28
CA HIS A 302 10.68 -4.96 22.35
C HIS A 302 10.54 -3.99 21.18
N ALA A 303 9.75 -4.35 20.16
CA ALA A 303 9.56 -3.51 18.98
C ALA A 303 8.47 -2.45 19.20
N HIS A 304 8.77 -1.21 18.85
CA HIS A 304 7.87 -0.07 18.96
C HIS A 304 7.77 0.72 17.64
N PRO A 305 7.33 0.10 16.53
CA PRO A 305 7.22 0.77 15.25
C PRO A 305 6.12 1.84 15.24
N ALA A 306 6.21 2.79 14.31
CA ALA A 306 5.05 3.59 13.94
C ALA A 306 4.02 2.67 13.28
N MET A 307 2.89 2.43 13.94
CA MET A 307 1.86 1.48 13.50
C MET A 307 0.68 2.18 12.84
N THR A 308 0.23 1.65 11.70
CA THR A 308 -0.96 2.13 10.98
C THR A 308 -1.95 0.98 10.77
N PRO A 309 -2.84 0.71 11.72
CA PRO A 309 -3.91 -0.26 11.55
C PRO A 309 -5.12 0.40 10.88
N VAL A 310 -5.70 -0.26 9.87
CA VAL A 310 -6.92 0.20 9.18
C VAL A 310 -7.82 -0.99 8.85
N ARG A 311 -9.13 -0.76 8.86
CA ARG A 311 -10.11 -1.76 8.42
C ARG A 311 -10.38 -1.57 6.93
N VAL A 312 -10.11 -2.61 6.16
CA VAL A 312 -10.34 -2.65 4.72
C VAL A 312 -11.58 -3.50 4.39
N HIS A 313 -12.11 -3.36 3.20
CA HIS A 313 -13.28 -4.13 2.80
C HIS A 313 -12.96 -5.60 2.58
N GLU A 314 -11.81 -5.88 1.97
CA GLU A 314 -11.35 -7.24 1.71
C GLU A 314 -9.83 -7.31 1.56
N LEU A 315 -9.30 -8.50 1.70
CA LEU A 315 -7.93 -8.89 1.38
C LEU A 315 -7.93 -9.77 0.11
N PRO A 316 -6.77 -10.00 -0.51
CA PRO A 316 -6.68 -10.70 -1.80
C PRO A 316 -7.36 -12.06 -1.88
N GLN A 317 -7.70 -12.69 -0.78
CA GLN A 317 -8.40 -13.96 -0.76
C GLN A 317 -9.50 -13.97 0.33
N PRO A 318 -10.73 -14.41 -0.02
CA PRO A 318 -11.82 -14.53 0.95
C PRO A 318 -11.45 -15.40 2.15
N GLY A 319 -11.73 -14.90 3.37
CA GLY A 319 -11.39 -15.57 4.63
C GLY A 319 -10.06 -15.18 5.25
N LEU A 320 -9.23 -14.37 4.56
CA LEU A 320 -8.15 -13.64 5.20
C LEU A 320 -8.73 -12.52 6.06
N LEU A 321 -8.26 -12.40 7.30
CA LEU A 321 -8.69 -11.40 8.27
C LEU A 321 -7.60 -10.36 8.53
N VAL A 322 -6.34 -10.74 8.36
CA VAL A 322 -5.18 -9.88 8.68
C VAL A 322 -4.15 -9.96 7.58
N GLN A 323 -3.67 -8.80 7.15
CA GLN A 323 -2.47 -8.62 6.34
C GLN A 323 -1.58 -7.59 7.00
N ALA A 324 -0.27 -7.78 6.97
CA ALA A 324 0.67 -6.74 7.42
C ALA A 324 1.86 -6.63 6.50
N ASP A 325 2.32 -5.39 6.30
CA ASP A 325 3.60 -5.05 5.68
C ASP A 325 4.45 -4.21 6.62
N CYS A 326 5.76 -4.19 6.41
CA CYS A 326 6.63 -3.39 7.25
C CYS A 326 7.84 -2.81 6.49
N VAL A 327 8.43 -1.78 7.12
CA VAL A 327 9.76 -1.27 6.79
C VAL A 327 10.65 -1.45 8.01
N ALA A 328 11.82 -2.03 7.80
CA ALA A 328 12.83 -2.23 8.84
C ALA A 328 14.15 -1.55 8.44
N LEU A 329 14.92 -1.13 9.45
CA LEU A 329 16.22 -0.48 9.29
C LEU A 329 17.29 -1.27 10.05
N LYS A 330 18.50 -1.39 9.43
CA LYS A 330 19.71 -1.94 10.08
C LYS A 330 20.27 -0.99 11.13
#